data_eeede3f3216572572a1ca7a1b5f93167
#
_entry.id   eeede3f3216572572a1ca7a1b5f93167
#
_cell.length_a   1.000
_cell.length_b   1.000
_cell.length_c   1.000
_cell.angle_alpha   90.00
_cell.angle_beta   90.00
_cell.angle_gamma   90.00
#
_symmetry.space_group_name_H-M   'P 1'
#
loop_
_entity.id
_entity.type
_entity.pdbx_description
1 polymer ?
#
loop_
_entity_poly.entity_id
_entity_poly.type
_entity_poly.pdbx_seq_one_letter_code
_entity_poly.pdbx_strand_id
1 'polypeptide(L)'
;MNVSIVHRLSAHALVVAMAAGALAGCTQEKQNEIMRSVQNWTGTNGVLEVYAGDKLVRRFIKIDKMSTAYGTDDKLPRPYRYGYGVLDENLNGTQDDGEKRVYFEISDYSTAYVFYESPR
;
A
#
# COMPACT_ATOMS: atom_id res chain seq x y z
N MET A 1 -24.38 54.74 0.33
CA MET A 1 -24.46 53.81 -0.82
C MET A 1 -23.29 52.82 -0.88
N ASN A 2 -22.14 53.17 -0.37
CA ASN A 2 -20.93 52.32 -0.45
C ASN A 2 -20.86 51.21 0.61
N VAL A 3 -21.55 51.29 1.74
CA VAL A 3 -21.53 50.30 2.82
C VAL A 3 -22.22 48.98 2.42
N SER A 4 -23.28 49.01 1.65
CA SER A 4 -24.02 47.83 1.22
C SER A 4 -23.23 46.96 0.20
N ILE A 5 -22.39 47.60 -0.63
CA ILE A 5 -21.54 46.94 -1.60
C ILE A 5 -20.37 46.21 -0.89
N VAL A 6 -19.76 46.83 0.12
CA VAL A 6 -18.68 46.24 0.91
C VAL A 6 -19.17 45.01 1.68
N HIS A 7 -20.36 45.04 2.26
CA HIS A 7 -20.94 43.89 2.96
C HIS A 7 -21.25 42.71 2.03
N ARG A 8 -21.67 42.97 0.79
CA ARG A 8 -21.92 41.91 -0.18
C ARG A 8 -20.63 41.22 -0.65
N LEU A 9 -19.56 41.99 -0.88
CA LEU A 9 -18.26 41.47 -1.28
C LEU A 9 -17.61 40.65 -0.16
N SER A 10 -17.72 41.07 1.10
CA SER A 10 -17.17 40.31 2.23
C SER A 10 -17.91 38.99 2.45
N ALA A 11 -19.23 38.93 2.25
CA ALA A 11 -20.01 37.70 2.35
C ALA A 11 -19.61 36.67 1.27
N HIS A 12 -19.40 37.13 0.05
CA HIS A 12 -18.95 36.23 -1.05
C HIS A 12 -17.53 35.70 -0.82
N ALA A 13 -16.61 36.53 -0.34
CA ALA A 13 -15.24 36.11 0.02
C ALA A 13 -15.24 35.06 1.13
N LEU A 14 -16.11 35.17 2.12
CA LEU A 14 -16.23 34.21 3.22
C LEU A 14 -16.76 32.86 2.75
N VAL A 15 -17.74 32.83 1.85
CA VAL A 15 -18.30 31.60 1.25
C VAL A 15 -17.26 30.87 0.41
N VAL A 16 -16.48 31.60 -0.39
CA VAL A 16 -15.40 31.00 -1.20
C VAL A 16 -14.31 30.42 -0.31
N ALA A 17 -13.93 31.07 0.78
CA ALA A 17 -12.94 30.57 1.72
C ALA A 17 -13.38 29.27 2.43
N MET A 18 -14.66 29.17 2.81
CA MET A 18 -15.21 27.95 3.40
C MET A 18 -15.29 26.79 2.42
N ALA A 19 -15.65 27.05 1.15
CA ALA A 19 -15.69 26.03 0.10
C ALA A 19 -14.27 25.49 -0.20
N ALA A 20 -13.26 26.33 -0.26
CA ALA A 20 -11.86 25.90 -0.47
C ALA A 20 -11.34 25.05 0.68
N GLY A 21 -11.69 25.36 1.94
CA GLY A 21 -11.31 24.55 3.10
C GLY A 21 -11.97 23.16 3.10
N ALA A 22 -13.22 23.03 2.68
CA ALA A 22 -13.93 21.75 2.56
C ALA A 22 -13.29 20.85 1.47
N LEU A 23 -12.90 21.42 0.31
CA LEU A 23 -12.23 20.68 -0.75
C LEU A 23 -10.84 20.17 -0.34
N ALA A 24 -10.06 20.94 0.43
CA ALA A 24 -8.76 20.51 0.94
C ALA A 24 -8.88 19.32 1.92
N GLY A 25 -9.90 19.31 2.79
CA GLY A 25 -10.20 18.20 3.70
C GLY A 25 -10.57 16.91 2.95
N CYS A 26 -11.41 16.99 1.93
CA CYS A 26 -11.76 15.84 1.06
C CYS A 26 -10.54 15.27 0.32
N THR A 27 -9.61 16.11 -0.13
CA THR A 27 -8.40 15.68 -0.83
C THR A 27 -7.47 14.88 0.09
N GLN A 28 -7.35 15.26 1.35
CA GLN A 28 -6.51 14.57 2.33
C GLN A 28 -7.06 13.19 2.68
N GLU A 29 -8.37 13.06 2.81
CA GLU A 29 -9.03 11.77 3.05
C GLU A 29 -8.92 10.84 1.84
N LYS A 30 -9.04 11.36 0.62
CA LYS A 30 -8.79 10.62 -0.62
C LYS A 30 -7.33 10.13 -0.73
N GLN A 31 -6.35 10.93 -0.36
CA GLN A 31 -4.96 10.51 -0.31
C GLN A 31 -4.73 9.39 0.69
N ASN A 32 -5.33 9.46 1.87
CA ASN A 32 -5.25 8.39 2.88
C ASN A 32 -5.91 7.09 2.40
N GLU A 33 -7.01 7.17 1.68
CA GLU A 33 -7.69 6.03 1.07
C GLU A 33 -6.83 5.35 0.00
N ILE A 34 -6.19 6.12 -0.86
CA ILE A 34 -5.23 5.64 -1.86
C ILE A 34 -4.02 4.98 -1.19
N MET A 35 -3.45 5.58 -0.18
CA MET A 35 -2.33 5.01 0.59
C MET A 35 -2.68 3.67 1.23
N ARG A 36 -3.90 3.51 1.73
CA ARG A 36 -4.38 2.23 2.28
C ARG A 36 -4.58 1.17 1.20
N SER A 37 -5.06 1.55 0.01
CA SER A 37 -5.24 0.62 -1.09
C SER A 37 -3.92 0.10 -1.66
N VAL A 38 -2.88 0.89 -1.62
CA VAL A 38 -1.52 0.48 -2.02
C VAL A 38 -0.90 -0.54 -1.05
N GLN A 39 -1.38 -0.61 0.19
CA GLN A 39 -0.92 -1.61 1.16
C GLN A 39 -1.36 -3.04 0.79
N ASN A 40 -2.40 -3.20 0.00
CA ASN A 40 -2.85 -4.47 -0.53
C ASN A 40 -2.60 -4.50 -2.04
N TRP A 41 -1.78 -5.43 -2.45
CA TRP A 41 -1.47 -5.61 -3.87
C TRP A 41 -2.15 -6.86 -4.42
N THR A 42 -2.66 -6.76 -5.64
CA THR A 42 -3.24 -7.87 -6.40
C THR A 42 -2.71 -7.83 -7.84
N GLY A 43 -2.24 -8.95 -8.33
CA GLY A 43 -1.68 -9.08 -9.68
C GLY A 43 -1.45 -10.54 -10.05
N THR A 44 -0.53 -10.80 -10.96
CA THR A 44 -0.26 -12.16 -11.44
C THR A 44 1.16 -12.66 -11.19
N ASN A 45 2.13 -11.76 -11.19
CA ASN A 45 3.56 -12.11 -11.15
C ASN A 45 4.31 -11.30 -10.08
N GLY A 46 3.77 -11.22 -8.88
CA GLY A 46 4.46 -10.58 -7.75
C GLY A 46 5.70 -11.38 -7.34
N VAL A 47 6.77 -10.68 -7.07
CA VAL A 47 8.04 -11.22 -6.55
C VAL A 47 8.36 -10.54 -5.25
N LEU A 48 8.61 -11.34 -4.22
CA LEU A 48 9.09 -10.89 -2.92
C LEU A 48 10.49 -11.42 -2.69
N GLU A 49 11.43 -10.53 -2.50
CA GLU A 49 12.82 -10.85 -2.19
C GLU A 49 13.15 -10.42 -0.77
N VAL A 50 13.68 -11.34 0.02
CA VAL A 50 14.07 -11.11 1.42
C VAL A 50 15.57 -11.15 1.52
N TYR A 51 16.13 -10.14 2.19
CA TYR A 51 17.57 -9.93 2.32
C TYR A 51 18.05 -10.06 3.77
N ALA A 52 19.25 -10.61 3.93
CA ALA A 52 20.05 -10.53 5.14
C ALA A 52 21.26 -9.64 4.85
N GLY A 53 21.18 -8.37 5.25
CA GLY A 53 22.13 -7.35 4.80
C GLY A 53 22.01 -7.10 3.31
N ASP A 54 23.08 -7.31 2.56
CA ASP A 54 23.13 -7.21 1.09
C ASP A 54 22.88 -8.54 0.37
N LYS A 55 22.69 -9.63 1.12
CA LYS A 55 22.53 -10.98 0.59
C LYS A 55 21.06 -11.36 0.45
N LEU A 56 20.66 -11.77 -0.74
CA LEU A 56 19.36 -12.38 -1.00
C LEU A 56 19.30 -13.78 -0.35
N VAL A 57 18.36 -13.99 0.56
CA VAL A 57 18.23 -15.26 1.32
C VAL A 57 16.96 -16.03 1.00
N ARG A 58 15.91 -15.37 0.54
CA ARG A 58 14.65 -15.99 0.12
C ARG A 58 14.04 -15.22 -1.03
N ARG A 59 13.40 -15.94 -1.94
CA ARG A 59 12.56 -15.36 -2.98
C ARG A 59 11.26 -16.13 -3.08
N PHE A 60 10.16 -15.40 -3.16
CA PHE A 60 8.85 -15.94 -3.49
C PHE A 60 8.42 -15.35 -4.83
N ILE A 61 7.97 -16.19 -5.75
CA ILE A 61 7.54 -15.82 -7.09
C ILE A 61 6.07 -16.20 -7.30
N LYS A 62 5.49 -15.72 -8.39
CA LYS A 62 4.08 -15.99 -8.74
C LYS A 62 3.11 -15.63 -7.62
N ILE A 63 3.39 -14.53 -6.93
CA ILE A 63 2.48 -13.98 -5.94
C ILE A 63 1.34 -13.29 -6.68
N ASP A 64 0.11 -13.64 -6.34
CA ASP A 64 -1.10 -13.04 -6.91
C ASP A 64 -1.71 -11.97 -6.00
N LYS A 65 -1.41 -12.05 -4.70
CA LYS A 65 -1.92 -11.11 -3.71
C LYS A 65 -0.95 -11.01 -2.54
N MET A 66 -0.71 -9.78 -2.11
CA MET A 66 -0.03 -9.48 -0.85
C MET A 66 -0.89 -8.52 -0.04
N SER A 67 -1.18 -8.87 1.19
CA SER A 67 -2.13 -8.15 2.04
C SER A 67 -1.48 -7.73 3.35
N THR A 68 -1.90 -6.58 3.85
CA THR A 68 -1.61 -6.16 5.22
C THR A 68 -2.56 -6.86 6.18
N ALA A 69 -2.04 -7.38 7.28
CA ALA A 69 -2.87 -7.97 8.32
C ALA A 69 -3.57 -6.90 9.16
N TYR A 70 -4.78 -7.22 9.60
CA TYR A 70 -5.59 -6.37 10.47
C TYR A 70 -5.97 -7.13 11.73
N GLY A 71 -6.06 -6.41 12.84
CA GLY A 71 -6.58 -6.98 14.09
C GLY A 71 -8.03 -7.42 13.93
N THR A 72 -8.40 -8.52 14.56
CA THR A 72 -9.76 -9.05 14.52
C THR A 72 -10.74 -8.21 15.37
N ASP A 73 -10.27 -7.66 16.47
CA ASP A 73 -11.08 -6.89 17.42
C ASP A 73 -11.10 -5.39 17.08
N ASP A 74 -9.93 -4.80 16.87
CA ASP A 74 -9.77 -3.35 16.68
C ASP A 74 -9.79 -2.91 15.21
N LYS A 75 -9.67 -3.84 14.25
CA LYS A 75 -9.61 -3.59 12.81
C LYS A 75 -8.45 -2.66 12.38
N LEU A 76 -7.44 -2.51 13.23
CA LEU A 76 -6.26 -1.71 12.94
C LEU A 76 -5.21 -2.51 12.15
N PRO A 77 -4.43 -1.86 11.26
CA PRO A 77 -3.35 -2.52 10.54
C PRO A 77 -2.29 -3.07 11.49
N ARG A 78 -1.84 -4.28 11.25
CA ARG A 78 -0.70 -4.89 11.95
C ARG A 78 0.59 -4.67 11.16
N PRO A 79 1.75 -4.66 11.82
CA PRO A 79 3.03 -4.40 11.17
C PRO A 79 3.58 -5.64 10.45
N TYR A 80 2.72 -6.39 9.79
CA TYR A 80 3.14 -7.49 8.95
C TYR A 80 2.22 -7.68 7.74
N ARG A 81 2.80 -8.27 6.71
CA ARG A 81 2.13 -8.63 5.46
C ARG A 81 2.17 -10.12 5.24
N TYR A 82 1.21 -10.60 4.50
CA TYR A 82 1.09 -12.03 4.20
C TYR A 82 0.59 -12.25 2.77
N GLY A 83 0.84 -13.44 2.29
CA GLY A 83 0.40 -13.88 0.97
C GLY A 83 0.76 -15.33 0.69
N TYR A 84 0.55 -15.70 -0.56
CA TYR A 84 0.94 -17.00 -1.10
C TYR A 84 1.82 -16.79 -2.32
N GLY A 85 2.89 -17.55 -2.41
CA GLY A 85 3.80 -17.53 -3.54
C GLY A 85 4.56 -18.84 -3.64
N VAL A 86 5.21 -19.08 -4.76
CA VAL A 86 6.09 -20.23 -4.93
C VAL A 86 7.43 -19.89 -4.30
N LEU A 87 7.89 -20.71 -3.37
CA LEU A 87 9.22 -20.56 -2.79
C LEU A 87 10.27 -21.00 -3.82
N ASP A 88 11.05 -20.04 -4.30
CA ASP A 88 12.16 -20.25 -5.21
C ASP A 88 13.41 -20.66 -4.41
N GLU A 89 13.59 -21.96 -4.22
CA GLU A 89 14.62 -22.51 -3.31
C GLU A 89 16.04 -22.29 -3.82
N ASN A 90 16.25 -22.34 -5.13
CA ASN A 90 17.55 -22.16 -5.76
C ASN A 90 17.82 -20.72 -6.23
N LEU A 91 16.88 -19.80 -6.02
CA LEU A 91 16.99 -18.37 -6.34
C LEU A 91 17.24 -18.10 -7.84
N ASN A 92 16.70 -18.92 -8.73
CA ASN A 92 16.86 -18.75 -10.18
C ASN A 92 15.76 -17.89 -10.84
N GLY A 93 14.72 -17.53 -10.08
CA GLY A 93 13.64 -16.66 -10.56
C GLY A 93 12.54 -17.38 -11.35
N THR A 94 12.61 -18.71 -11.48
CA THR A 94 11.63 -19.54 -12.15
C THR A 94 11.17 -20.68 -11.25
N GLN A 95 9.96 -21.18 -11.46
CA GLN A 95 9.47 -22.33 -10.73
C GLN A 95 10.04 -23.62 -11.34
N ASP A 96 10.78 -24.36 -10.54
CA ASP A 96 11.32 -25.66 -10.88
C ASP A 96 10.50 -26.81 -10.29
N ASP A 97 10.77 -28.03 -10.75
CA ASP A 97 10.12 -29.22 -10.22
C ASP A 97 10.41 -29.38 -8.72
N GLY A 98 9.37 -29.62 -7.94
CA GLY A 98 9.45 -29.74 -6.48
C GLY A 98 9.23 -28.43 -5.71
N GLU A 99 9.37 -27.28 -6.34
CA GLU A 99 9.04 -25.99 -5.73
C GLU A 99 7.53 -25.81 -5.63
N LYS A 100 7.06 -25.48 -4.43
CA LYS A 100 5.62 -25.44 -4.11
C LYS A 100 5.17 -24.04 -3.75
N ARG A 101 3.88 -23.80 -3.96
CA ARG A 101 3.19 -22.63 -3.44
C ARG A 101 3.05 -22.74 -1.93
N VAL A 102 3.52 -21.74 -1.21
CA VAL A 102 3.52 -21.67 0.24
C VAL A 102 2.88 -20.37 0.73
N TYR A 103 2.36 -20.41 1.94
CA TYR A 103 1.98 -19.24 2.69
C TYR A 103 3.23 -18.58 3.29
N PHE A 104 3.28 -17.24 3.26
CA PHE A 104 4.34 -16.48 3.93
C PHE A 104 3.78 -15.33 4.73
N GLU A 105 4.49 -14.97 5.78
CA GLU A 105 4.32 -13.73 6.53
C GLU A 105 5.65 -13.01 6.64
N ILE A 106 5.63 -11.68 6.50
CA ILE A 106 6.81 -10.84 6.66
C ILE A 106 6.49 -9.64 7.54
N SER A 107 7.45 -9.24 8.39
CA SER A 107 7.35 -8.04 9.19
C SER A 107 7.74 -6.81 8.39
N ASP A 108 6.96 -5.74 8.51
CA ASP A 108 7.28 -4.45 7.88
C ASP A 108 8.47 -3.74 8.54
N TYR A 109 8.82 -4.10 9.77
CA TYR A 109 9.86 -3.41 10.53
C TYR A 109 11.16 -4.18 10.69
N SER A 110 11.09 -5.51 10.78
CA SER A 110 12.24 -6.35 11.08
C SER A 110 12.80 -7.14 9.90
N THR A 111 12.14 -7.05 8.75
CA THR A 111 12.54 -7.76 7.54
C THR A 111 12.97 -6.78 6.46
N ALA A 112 14.19 -6.90 5.97
CA ALA A 112 14.63 -6.20 4.77
C ALA A 112 14.11 -6.95 3.55
N TYR A 113 13.18 -6.35 2.80
CA TYR A 113 12.60 -6.96 1.63
C TYR A 113 12.34 -5.96 0.51
N VAL A 114 12.27 -6.47 -0.71
CA VAL A 114 11.81 -5.76 -1.89
C VAL A 114 10.65 -6.53 -2.50
N PHE A 115 9.56 -5.85 -2.78
CA PHE A 115 8.42 -6.41 -3.49
C PHE A 115 8.23 -5.67 -4.82
N TYR A 116 8.09 -6.41 -5.89
CA TYR A 116 7.83 -5.85 -7.22
C TYR A 116 7.01 -6.81 -8.07
N GLU A 117 6.37 -6.29 -9.09
CA GLU A 117 5.69 -7.09 -10.09
C GLU A 117 6.66 -7.41 -11.23
N SER A 118 6.84 -8.68 -11.52
CA SER A 118 7.66 -9.11 -12.64
C SER A 118 6.97 -8.79 -13.97
N PRO A 119 7.67 -8.23 -14.96
CA PRO A 119 7.08 -7.92 -16.26
C PRO A 119 6.80 -9.15 -17.13
N ARG A 120 7.08 -10.37 -16.64
CA ARG A 120 6.90 -11.63 -17.37
C ARG A 120 5.81 -12.50 -16.78
#